data_20c4f8d547392caaf685f56e6c25b3d7
#
_entry.id   20c4f8d547392caaf685f56e6c25b3d7
#
_cell.length_a   1.000
_cell.length_b   1.000
_cell.length_c   1.000
_cell.angle_alpha   90.00
_cell.angle_beta   90.00
_cell.angle_gamma   90.00
#
_symmetry.space_group_name_H-M   'P 1'
#
loop_
_entity.id
_entity.type
_entity.pdbx_description
1 polymer ?
#
loop_
_entity_poly.entity_id
_entity_poly.type
_entity_poly.pdbx_seq_one_letter_code
_entity_poly.pdbx_strand_id
1 'polypeptide(L)'
;MHKSIWGKLFLTALTWSIQACGDISFQGNANDVPTAGQVKIGFEPGDSFMVSQWLYIFHSQYPKASVTPIFAEKEELVSMLLKDSLQGIFMHDTFSKSEQNWLSEKKNATVNEISIGFTAPVFIISKSSSLKNISFRDTQNWANYSINKLIVRSRLCSEEQYIHRYIKSIFKDSIVYLQHPYVKLRRESLPSDKKIVEYIAEHPNVIGVISLNTVADKRDSLSVALQRMVRILPVENKKGQYHLPFQSQLRAKQYPIIQPIKSYETQGYSGLVKGFVIYVNSQSGQALLQKSGLIPANYQGRKIQIDLN
;
A
#
# COMPACT_ATOMS: atom_id res chain seq x y z
N MET A 1 -12.39 25.10 85.41
CA MET A 1 -12.83 23.95 84.55
C MET A 1 -12.80 24.34 83.07
N HIS A 2 -11.65 24.17 82.44
CA HIS A 2 -11.46 24.28 80.99
C HIS A 2 -10.90 22.97 80.50
N LYS A 3 -11.75 22.16 79.85
CA LYS A 3 -11.31 20.93 79.15
C LYS A 3 -11.62 21.07 77.66
N SER A 4 -10.51 21.12 76.92
CA SER A 4 -10.28 20.43 75.67
C SER A 4 -11.36 20.52 74.55
N ILE A 5 -11.18 21.53 73.69
CA ILE A 5 -11.84 21.63 72.38
C ILE A 5 -10.84 21.31 71.21
N TRP A 6 -9.62 20.96 71.51
CA TRP A 6 -8.55 20.75 70.50
C TRP A 6 -8.44 19.33 69.95
N GLY A 7 -9.23 18.38 70.44
CA GLY A 7 -9.16 17.00 69.99
C GLY A 7 -10.05 16.60 68.80
N LYS A 8 -10.92 17.48 68.32
CA LYS A 8 -11.86 17.13 67.22
C LYS A 8 -11.58 17.81 65.89
N LEU A 9 -10.56 18.67 65.80
CA LEU A 9 -10.19 19.35 64.52
C LEU A 9 -9.10 18.64 63.73
N PHE A 10 -8.46 17.61 64.29
CA PHE A 10 -7.39 16.86 63.61
C PHE A 10 -7.84 15.59 62.92
N LEU A 11 -9.10 15.17 63.06
CA LEU A 11 -9.60 13.94 62.48
C LEU A 11 -10.39 14.16 61.18
N THR A 12 -10.71 15.44 60.79
CA THR A 12 -11.43 15.76 59.57
C THR A 12 -10.55 16.23 58.39
N ALA A 13 -9.23 16.41 58.65
CA ALA A 13 -8.28 16.83 57.60
C ALA A 13 -7.60 15.67 56.85
N LEU A 14 -7.81 14.40 57.29
CA LEU A 14 -7.11 13.25 56.73
C LEU A 14 -7.97 12.41 55.74
N THR A 15 -9.19 12.87 55.43
CA THR A 15 -10.08 12.14 54.54
C THR A 15 -10.27 12.80 53.16
N TRP A 16 -9.54 13.86 52.83
CA TRP A 16 -9.71 14.59 51.56
C TRP A 16 -8.52 14.46 50.59
N SER A 17 -7.59 13.53 50.82
CA SER A 17 -6.39 13.35 49.98
C SER A 17 -6.39 12.04 49.16
N ILE A 18 -7.52 11.34 48.99
CA ILE A 18 -7.61 10.09 48.22
C ILE A 18 -8.68 10.22 47.10
N GLN A 19 -8.79 11.37 46.44
CA GLN A 19 -9.63 11.53 45.23
C GLN A 19 -8.93 12.32 44.14
N ALA A 20 -7.66 12.01 43.89
CA ALA A 20 -6.96 12.49 42.70
C ALA A 20 -6.27 11.31 41.98
N CYS A 21 -6.97 10.15 41.89
CA CYS A 21 -6.80 9.29 40.73
C CYS A 21 -7.72 9.88 39.65
N GLY A 22 -7.19 10.80 38.86
CA GLY A 22 -7.84 11.21 37.63
C GLY A 22 -8.06 9.94 36.81
N ASP A 23 -9.31 9.61 36.57
CA ASP A 23 -9.71 8.71 35.51
C ASP A 23 -9.06 9.22 34.24
N ILE A 24 -7.94 8.61 33.86
CA ILE A 24 -7.49 8.66 32.46
C ILE A 24 -8.59 7.91 31.72
N SER A 25 -9.64 8.61 31.34
CA SER A 25 -10.62 8.08 30.42
C SER A 25 -9.89 7.83 29.10
N PHE A 26 -9.48 6.59 28.90
CA PHE A 26 -9.20 6.08 27.59
C PHE A 26 -10.49 6.27 26.77
N GLN A 27 -10.52 7.35 25.97
CA GLN A 27 -11.57 7.56 24.95
C GLN A 27 -11.35 6.58 23.77
N GLY A 28 -11.17 5.29 24.08
CA GLY A 28 -11.34 4.22 23.13
C GLY A 28 -12.79 3.74 23.26
N ASN A 29 -13.51 3.59 22.17
CA ASN A 29 -14.77 2.86 22.18
C ASN A 29 -14.53 1.56 22.94
N ALA A 30 -15.24 1.33 24.04
CA ALA A 30 -15.07 0.14 24.88
C ALA A 30 -15.26 -1.19 24.12
N ASN A 31 -15.71 -1.14 22.86
CA ASN A 31 -15.90 -2.24 21.93
C ASN A 31 -14.85 -2.31 20.81
N ASP A 32 -13.87 -1.39 20.75
CA ASP A 32 -12.83 -1.41 19.72
C ASP A 32 -11.54 -2.02 20.29
N VAL A 33 -11.40 -3.32 20.07
CA VAL A 33 -10.21 -4.11 20.45
C VAL A 33 -9.63 -4.81 19.22
N PRO A 34 -8.40 -5.36 19.27
CA PRO A 34 -7.74 -5.93 18.08
C PRO A 34 -8.52 -7.02 17.34
N THR A 35 -9.51 -7.66 17.98
CA THR A 35 -10.27 -8.80 17.45
C THR A 35 -11.78 -8.55 17.38
N ALA A 36 -12.23 -7.34 17.74
CA ALA A 36 -13.66 -6.97 17.71
C ALA A 36 -13.81 -5.46 17.52
N GLY A 37 -14.93 -5.02 16.93
CA GLY A 37 -15.26 -3.62 16.69
C GLY A 37 -15.61 -3.36 15.22
N GLN A 38 -15.74 -2.09 14.87
CA GLN A 38 -16.05 -1.64 13.51
C GLN A 38 -15.12 -0.51 13.12
N VAL A 39 -14.39 -0.67 12.00
CA VAL A 39 -13.46 0.34 11.49
C VAL A 39 -13.55 0.45 9.97
N LYS A 40 -13.19 1.63 9.46
CA LYS A 40 -12.97 1.85 8.03
C LYS A 40 -11.47 1.98 7.78
N ILE A 41 -10.95 1.18 6.87
CA ILE A 41 -9.53 1.21 6.48
C ILE A 41 -9.44 1.53 4.99
N GLY A 42 -8.57 2.49 4.65
CA GLY A 42 -8.32 2.91 3.29
C GLY A 42 -7.25 2.06 2.60
N PHE A 43 -7.45 1.76 1.32
CA PHE A 43 -6.52 1.00 0.48
C PHE A 43 -6.44 1.64 -0.90
N GLU A 44 -5.31 1.48 -1.57
CA GLU A 44 -5.23 1.87 -2.98
C GLU A 44 -6.05 0.91 -3.86
N PRO A 45 -6.70 1.42 -4.94
CA PRO A 45 -7.65 0.63 -5.74
C PRO A 45 -7.03 -0.62 -6.39
N GLY A 46 -5.73 -0.58 -6.70
CA GLY A 46 -4.99 -1.72 -7.25
C GLY A 46 -4.93 -2.93 -6.32
N ASP A 47 -5.17 -2.77 -5.02
CA ASP A 47 -5.07 -3.84 -4.02
C ASP A 47 -6.40 -4.55 -3.75
N SER A 48 -7.49 -4.14 -4.40
CA SER A 48 -8.85 -4.59 -4.07
C SER A 48 -9.00 -6.11 -3.98
N PHE A 49 -8.36 -6.85 -4.88
CA PHE A 49 -8.40 -8.31 -4.88
C PHE A 49 -7.66 -8.91 -3.67
N MET A 50 -6.46 -8.45 -3.39
CA MET A 50 -5.66 -8.91 -2.25
C MET A 50 -6.32 -8.56 -0.92
N VAL A 51 -6.86 -7.35 -0.81
CA VAL A 51 -7.58 -6.88 0.38
C VAL A 51 -8.81 -7.74 0.65
N SER A 52 -9.56 -8.13 -0.39
CA SER A 52 -10.73 -9.00 -0.22
C SER A 52 -10.34 -10.37 0.36
N GLN A 53 -9.20 -10.94 -0.03
CA GLN A 53 -8.69 -12.20 0.53
C GLN A 53 -8.26 -12.04 2.00
N TRP A 54 -7.57 -10.95 2.34
CA TRP A 54 -7.20 -10.66 3.73
C TRP A 54 -8.44 -10.53 4.62
N LEU A 55 -9.43 -9.75 4.16
CA LEU A 55 -10.66 -9.52 4.91
C LEU A 55 -11.47 -10.81 5.08
N TYR A 56 -11.58 -11.63 4.04
CA TYR A 56 -12.29 -12.90 4.11
C TYR A 56 -11.73 -13.81 5.23
N ILE A 57 -10.42 -13.97 5.30
CA ILE A 57 -9.79 -14.81 6.33
C ILE A 57 -9.82 -14.13 7.69
N PHE A 58 -9.58 -12.81 7.75
CA PHE A 58 -9.62 -12.06 9.01
C PHE A 58 -11.00 -12.14 9.68
N HIS A 59 -12.08 -11.89 8.92
CA HIS A 59 -13.43 -11.97 9.44
C HIS A 59 -13.85 -13.41 9.82
N SER A 60 -13.33 -14.41 9.11
CA SER A 60 -13.52 -15.82 9.48
C SER A 60 -12.87 -16.16 10.83
N GLN A 61 -11.68 -15.60 11.10
CA GLN A 61 -10.99 -15.80 12.39
C GLN A 61 -11.55 -14.97 13.53
N TYR A 62 -12.06 -13.77 13.21
CA TYR A 62 -12.57 -12.79 14.18
C TYR A 62 -14.00 -12.35 13.83
N PRO A 63 -15.01 -13.17 14.13
CA PRO A 63 -16.41 -12.89 13.70
C PRO A 63 -17.04 -11.64 14.32
N LYS A 64 -16.44 -11.10 15.40
CA LYS A 64 -16.87 -9.84 16.03
C LYS A 64 -16.17 -8.61 15.45
N ALA A 65 -15.22 -8.79 14.51
CA ALA A 65 -14.54 -7.73 13.82
C ALA A 65 -15.27 -7.38 12.52
N SER A 66 -15.42 -6.09 12.24
CA SER A 66 -15.96 -5.56 10.98
C SER A 66 -15.02 -4.51 10.42
N VAL A 67 -14.22 -4.87 9.44
CA VAL A 67 -13.35 -3.97 8.70
C VAL A 67 -14.01 -3.65 7.36
N THR A 68 -14.37 -2.40 7.13
CA THR A 68 -14.93 -1.91 5.87
C THR A 68 -13.81 -1.30 5.02
N PRO A 69 -13.45 -1.88 3.87
CA PRO A 69 -12.43 -1.31 2.99
C PRO A 69 -13.00 -0.11 2.22
N ILE A 70 -12.21 0.95 2.11
CA ILE A 70 -12.46 2.11 1.26
C ILE A 70 -11.32 2.20 0.26
N PHE A 71 -11.64 2.25 -1.03
CA PHE A 71 -10.64 2.30 -2.09
C PHE A 71 -10.56 3.71 -2.68
N ALA A 72 -9.39 4.35 -2.56
CA ALA A 72 -9.13 5.67 -3.11
C ALA A 72 -7.63 5.87 -3.39
N GLU A 73 -7.26 6.89 -4.15
CA GLU A 73 -5.87 7.24 -4.38
C GLU A 73 -5.25 7.88 -3.11
N LYS A 74 -3.91 7.88 -3.03
CA LYS A 74 -3.14 8.28 -1.84
C LYS A 74 -3.62 9.62 -1.23
N GLU A 75 -3.76 10.66 -2.05
CA GLU A 75 -4.11 12.00 -1.59
C GLU A 75 -5.49 12.04 -0.92
N GLU A 76 -6.44 11.30 -1.47
CA GLU A 76 -7.78 11.16 -0.91
C GLU A 76 -7.76 10.34 0.37
N LEU A 77 -7.03 9.22 0.41
CA LEU A 77 -6.84 8.40 1.62
C LEU A 77 -6.26 9.24 2.77
N VAL A 78 -5.23 10.04 2.51
CA VAL A 78 -4.63 10.95 3.51
C VAL A 78 -5.64 11.99 3.98
N SER A 79 -6.41 12.58 3.05
CA SER A 79 -7.47 13.54 3.41
C SER A 79 -8.55 12.92 4.30
N MET A 80 -8.97 11.70 3.98
CA MET A 80 -9.97 10.97 4.77
C MET A 80 -9.44 10.55 6.14
N LEU A 81 -8.16 10.16 6.24
CA LEU A 81 -7.50 9.88 7.52
C LEU A 81 -7.44 11.12 8.40
N LEU A 82 -7.09 12.28 7.83
CA LEU A 82 -7.08 13.57 8.54
C LEU A 82 -8.45 13.97 9.09
N LYS A 83 -9.52 13.65 8.38
CA LYS A 83 -10.91 13.97 8.76
C LYS A 83 -11.55 12.89 9.66
N ASP A 84 -10.79 11.94 10.17
CA ASP A 84 -11.28 10.79 10.96
C ASP A 84 -12.34 9.93 10.25
N SER A 85 -12.45 10.06 8.92
CA SER A 85 -13.31 9.21 8.10
C SER A 85 -12.74 7.80 7.91
N LEU A 86 -11.42 7.66 8.09
CA LEU A 86 -10.68 6.40 8.14
C LEU A 86 -9.87 6.33 9.43
N GLN A 87 -9.72 5.13 9.97
CA GLN A 87 -8.92 4.88 11.17
C GLN A 87 -7.51 4.38 10.83
N GLY A 88 -7.27 3.96 9.60
CA GLY A 88 -5.97 3.56 9.07
C GLY A 88 -5.98 3.52 7.55
N ILE A 89 -4.80 3.58 6.94
CA ILE A 89 -4.63 3.50 5.49
C ILE A 89 -3.48 2.57 5.12
N PHE A 90 -3.61 1.91 3.97
CA PHE A 90 -2.56 1.16 3.29
C PHE A 90 -2.29 1.83 1.96
N MET A 91 -1.02 2.10 1.67
CA MET A 91 -0.64 2.77 0.44
C MET A 91 0.73 2.32 -0.08
N HIS A 92 0.98 2.54 -1.36
CA HIS A 92 2.22 2.16 -2.04
C HIS A 92 3.25 3.28 -2.01
N ASP A 93 3.37 3.96 -0.87
CA ASP A 93 4.35 5.03 -0.70
C ASP A 93 4.88 5.08 0.73
N THR A 94 5.93 5.87 0.93
CA THR A 94 6.51 6.14 2.24
C THR A 94 6.44 7.63 2.50
N PHE A 95 5.83 8.02 3.62
CA PHE A 95 5.88 9.40 4.07
C PHE A 95 7.31 9.80 4.45
N SER A 96 7.73 10.98 4.02
CA SER A 96 8.93 11.61 4.56
C SER A 96 8.74 11.93 6.04
N LYS A 97 9.83 12.16 6.77
CA LYS A 97 9.75 12.57 8.18
C LYS A 97 8.94 13.85 8.37
N SER A 98 9.03 14.81 7.43
CA SER A 98 8.26 16.04 7.47
C SER A 98 6.76 15.80 7.29
N GLU A 99 6.37 14.89 6.38
CA GLU A 99 4.96 14.50 6.21
C GLU A 99 4.42 13.76 7.43
N GLN A 100 5.20 12.86 8.03
CA GLN A 100 4.81 12.16 9.27
C GLN A 100 4.64 13.14 10.43
N ASN A 101 5.57 14.08 10.62
CA ASN A 101 5.47 15.10 11.66
C ASN A 101 4.23 15.99 11.44
N TRP A 102 4.03 16.45 10.21
CA TRP A 102 2.85 17.25 9.87
C TRP A 102 1.54 16.50 10.13
N LEU A 103 1.46 15.22 9.75
CA LEU A 103 0.30 14.37 10.02
C LEU A 103 0.09 14.16 11.52
N SER A 104 1.16 13.93 12.29
CA SER A 104 1.10 13.80 13.74
C SER A 104 0.62 15.07 14.43
N GLU A 105 1.10 16.23 13.99
CA GLU A 105 0.65 17.53 14.51
C GLU A 105 -0.83 17.77 14.21
N LYS A 106 -1.26 17.53 12.96
CA LYS A 106 -2.67 17.71 12.54
C LYS A 106 -3.63 16.79 13.27
N LYS A 107 -3.20 15.55 13.56
CA LYS A 107 -4.00 14.55 14.27
C LYS A 107 -3.84 14.63 15.79
N ASN A 108 -2.87 15.40 16.30
CA ASN A 108 -2.45 15.36 17.70
C ASN A 108 -2.23 13.92 18.20
N ALA A 109 -1.62 13.08 17.35
CA ALA A 109 -1.41 11.67 17.60
C ALA A 109 -0.14 11.17 16.91
N THR A 110 0.48 10.13 17.46
CA THR A 110 1.62 9.46 16.83
C THR A 110 1.17 8.71 15.57
N VAL A 111 1.88 8.91 14.47
CA VAL A 111 1.68 8.15 13.24
C VAL A 111 2.51 6.88 13.31
N ASN A 112 1.85 5.73 13.38
CA ASN A 112 2.50 4.43 13.35
C ASN A 112 2.63 3.95 11.89
N GLU A 113 3.86 3.75 11.44
CA GLU A 113 4.17 3.20 10.11
C GLU A 113 4.62 1.75 10.25
N ILE A 114 4.00 0.85 9.49
CA ILE A 114 4.39 -0.56 9.43
C ILE A 114 4.59 -0.98 7.98
N SER A 115 5.73 -1.63 7.70
CA SER A 115 6.01 -2.20 6.38
C SER A 115 5.23 -3.50 6.20
N ILE A 116 4.45 -3.57 5.13
CA ILE A 116 3.63 -4.73 4.77
C ILE A 116 4.33 -5.58 3.71
N GLY A 117 4.94 -4.94 2.72
CA GLY A 117 5.60 -5.63 1.62
C GLY A 117 6.00 -4.70 0.49
N PHE A 118 6.17 -5.29 -0.71
CA PHE A 118 6.53 -4.55 -1.91
C PHE A 118 5.75 -5.05 -3.12
N THR A 119 5.41 -4.11 -3.99
CA THR A 119 4.77 -4.31 -5.28
C THR A 119 5.55 -3.59 -6.39
N ALA A 120 5.01 -3.54 -7.60
CA ALA A 120 5.62 -2.83 -8.72
C ALA A 120 4.56 -2.39 -9.74
N PRO A 121 4.78 -1.30 -10.48
CA PRO A 121 4.01 -0.99 -11.67
C PRO A 121 4.33 -1.99 -12.77
N VAL A 122 3.30 -2.44 -13.49
CA VAL A 122 3.41 -3.37 -14.61
C VAL A 122 3.03 -2.67 -15.89
N PHE A 123 3.95 -2.66 -16.85
CA PHE A 123 3.71 -2.17 -18.20
C PHE A 123 3.14 -3.28 -19.06
N ILE A 124 2.00 -3.02 -19.66
CA ILE A 124 1.31 -3.97 -20.55
C ILE A 124 1.09 -3.37 -21.94
N ILE A 125 1.08 -4.24 -22.92
CA ILE A 125 0.81 -3.87 -24.33
C ILE A 125 0.05 -4.99 -25.03
N SER A 126 -0.62 -4.67 -26.11
CA SER A 126 -1.25 -5.68 -26.96
C SER A 126 -0.24 -6.71 -27.48
N LYS A 127 -0.67 -7.96 -27.63
CA LYS A 127 0.17 -9.02 -28.19
C LYS A 127 0.60 -8.76 -29.62
N SER A 128 -0.20 -8.02 -30.38
CA SER A 128 0.08 -7.62 -31.77
C SER A 128 1.06 -6.45 -31.90
N SER A 129 1.42 -5.79 -30.78
CA SER A 129 2.37 -4.68 -30.82
C SER A 129 3.80 -5.14 -31.12
N SER A 130 4.55 -4.32 -31.86
CA SER A 130 5.97 -4.53 -32.15
C SER A 130 6.88 -4.18 -30.98
N LEU A 131 6.45 -3.34 -30.01
CA LEU A 131 7.23 -2.97 -28.85
C LEU A 131 7.45 -4.19 -27.94
N LYS A 132 8.71 -4.56 -27.67
CA LYS A 132 9.05 -5.77 -26.91
C LYS A 132 9.52 -5.51 -25.47
N ASN A 133 10.03 -4.33 -25.20
CA ASN A 133 10.60 -3.94 -23.91
C ASN A 133 10.57 -2.43 -23.73
N ILE A 134 10.84 -1.97 -22.50
CA ILE A 134 10.90 -0.56 -22.15
C ILE A 134 12.31 -0.21 -21.67
N SER A 135 12.93 0.76 -22.32
CA SER A 135 14.10 1.48 -21.82
C SER A 135 13.74 2.95 -21.59
N PHE A 136 13.95 3.43 -20.39
CA PHE A 136 13.80 4.86 -20.10
C PHE A 136 15.07 5.66 -20.42
N ARG A 137 16.18 5.00 -20.74
CA ARG A 137 17.43 5.64 -21.15
C ARG A 137 17.50 5.86 -22.64
N ASP A 138 16.99 4.93 -23.41
CA ASP A 138 16.94 5.01 -24.86
C ASP A 138 15.67 5.73 -25.30
N THR A 139 15.77 7.06 -25.33
CA THR A 139 14.65 7.92 -25.76
C THR A 139 14.33 7.79 -27.24
N GLN A 140 15.29 7.36 -28.08
CA GLN A 140 15.07 7.16 -29.53
C GLN A 140 14.22 5.91 -29.76
N ASN A 141 14.35 4.90 -28.93
CA ASN A 141 13.56 3.69 -29.03
C ASN A 141 12.06 3.97 -28.91
N TRP A 142 11.66 4.93 -28.07
CA TRP A 142 10.25 5.36 -27.94
C TRP A 142 9.70 5.98 -29.21
N ALA A 143 10.53 6.71 -29.97
CA ALA A 143 10.13 7.36 -31.22
C ALA A 143 9.94 6.35 -32.37
N ASN A 144 10.64 5.23 -32.35
CA ASN A 144 10.56 4.17 -33.36
C ASN A 144 9.29 3.34 -33.28
N TYR A 145 8.60 3.35 -32.11
CA TYR A 145 7.32 2.69 -31.94
C TYR A 145 6.24 3.76 -32.00
N SER A 146 5.21 3.55 -32.79
CA SER A 146 4.06 4.47 -32.92
C SER A 146 3.21 4.56 -31.65
N ILE A 147 3.87 4.50 -30.47
CA ILE A 147 3.21 4.63 -29.18
C ILE A 147 2.84 6.09 -28.94
N ASN A 148 1.55 6.36 -28.86
CA ASN A 148 1.03 7.73 -28.75
C ASN A 148 0.25 8.00 -27.47
N LYS A 149 -0.05 6.94 -26.68
CA LYS A 149 -0.93 7.03 -25.54
C LYS A 149 -0.51 6.10 -24.42
N LEU A 150 -0.73 6.56 -23.19
CA LEU A 150 -0.61 5.81 -21.96
C LEU A 150 -1.98 5.71 -21.28
N ILE A 151 -2.39 4.51 -20.92
CA ILE A 151 -3.59 4.26 -20.14
C ILE A 151 -3.20 3.91 -18.72
N VAL A 152 -3.79 4.63 -17.77
CA VAL A 152 -3.58 4.48 -16.33
C VAL A 152 -4.93 4.45 -15.62
N ARG A 153 -4.97 3.96 -14.38
CA ARG A 153 -6.19 4.03 -13.56
C ARG A 153 -6.50 5.47 -13.19
N SER A 154 -5.50 6.21 -12.78
CA SER A 154 -5.56 7.63 -12.44
C SER A 154 -4.19 8.27 -12.72
N ARG A 155 -4.16 9.57 -13.03
CA ARG A 155 -2.89 10.32 -13.11
C ARG A 155 -2.20 10.46 -11.76
N LEU A 156 -2.95 10.26 -10.69
CA LEU A 156 -2.47 10.32 -9.31
C LEU A 156 -2.18 8.93 -8.73
N CYS A 157 -2.36 7.84 -9.52
CA CYS A 157 -2.06 6.51 -9.03
C CYS A 157 -0.58 6.36 -8.66
N SER A 158 -0.32 5.58 -7.64
CA SER A 158 1.03 5.38 -7.11
C SER A 158 1.99 4.80 -8.14
N GLU A 159 1.51 3.93 -9.03
CA GLU A 159 2.30 3.36 -10.11
C GLU A 159 2.90 4.44 -11.01
N GLU A 160 2.07 5.41 -11.46
CA GLU A 160 2.51 6.52 -12.31
C GLU A 160 3.50 7.43 -11.58
N GLN A 161 3.24 7.74 -10.31
CA GLN A 161 4.14 8.55 -9.50
C GLN A 161 5.52 7.88 -9.33
N TYR A 162 5.58 6.56 -9.11
CA TYR A 162 6.84 5.84 -8.99
C TYR A 162 7.61 5.75 -10.30
N ILE A 163 6.93 5.59 -11.43
CA ILE A 163 7.55 5.64 -12.75
C ILE A 163 8.20 7.02 -12.97
N HIS A 164 7.49 8.10 -12.67
CA HIS A 164 8.04 9.45 -12.77
C HIS A 164 9.25 9.67 -11.87
N ARG A 165 9.21 9.19 -10.62
CA ARG A 165 10.37 9.25 -9.71
C ARG A 165 11.56 8.46 -10.27
N TYR A 166 11.31 7.29 -10.87
CA TYR A 166 12.36 6.49 -11.49
C TYR A 166 13.01 7.22 -12.67
N ILE A 167 12.20 7.77 -13.59
CA ILE A 167 12.71 8.54 -14.75
C ILE A 167 13.52 9.75 -14.25
N LYS A 168 13.03 10.50 -13.27
CA LYS A 168 13.78 11.61 -12.65
C LYS A 168 15.12 11.15 -12.03
N SER A 169 15.19 9.93 -11.50
CA SER A 169 16.42 9.39 -10.94
C SER A 169 17.48 9.06 -11.99
N ILE A 170 17.05 8.84 -13.25
CA ILE A 170 17.93 8.63 -14.41
C ILE A 170 18.42 9.97 -14.96
N PHE A 171 17.49 10.89 -15.18
CA PHE A 171 17.73 12.21 -15.74
C PHE A 171 17.69 13.26 -14.63
N LYS A 172 18.86 13.66 -14.14
CA LYS A 172 18.97 14.68 -13.08
C LYS A 172 18.53 16.07 -13.55
N ASP A 173 18.67 16.34 -14.87
CA ASP A 173 18.23 17.59 -15.48
C ASP A 173 16.73 17.59 -15.68
N SER A 174 16.05 18.58 -15.11
CA SER A 174 14.60 18.73 -15.19
C SER A 174 14.10 18.97 -16.63
N ILE A 175 14.91 19.62 -17.49
CA ILE A 175 14.53 19.88 -18.89
C ILE A 175 14.55 18.58 -19.67
N VAL A 176 15.60 17.77 -19.51
CA VAL A 176 15.72 16.45 -20.16
C VAL A 176 14.59 15.52 -19.70
N TYR A 177 14.27 15.52 -18.41
CA TYR A 177 13.15 14.77 -17.88
C TYR A 177 11.81 15.18 -18.53
N LEU A 178 11.51 16.48 -18.62
CA LEU A 178 10.27 16.99 -19.21
C LEU A 178 10.16 16.71 -20.72
N GLN A 179 11.30 16.55 -21.41
CA GLN A 179 11.36 16.21 -22.83
C GLN A 179 11.28 14.69 -23.08
N HIS A 180 11.38 13.88 -22.04
CA HIS A 180 11.33 12.42 -22.18
C HIS A 180 10.01 11.95 -22.86
N PRO A 181 10.07 11.06 -23.87
CA PRO A 181 8.90 10.61 -24.63
C PRO A 181 7.78 10.06 -23.73
N TYR A 182 8.10 9.25 -22.72
CA TYR A 182 7.13 8.74 -21.74
C TYR A 182 6.37 9.88 -21.05
N VAL A 183 7.07 10.94 -20.64
CA VAL A 183 6.45 12.10 -19.94
C VAL A 183 5.50 12.85 -20.87
N LYS A 184 5.78 12.86 -22.16
CA LYS A 184 4.97 13.52 -23.20
C LYS A 184 3.79 12.69 -23.71
N LEU A 185 3.70 11.40 -23.38
CA LEU A 185 2.56 10.57 -23.80
C LEU A 185 1.24 11.18 -23.34
N ARG A 186 0.24 11.16 -24.22
CA ARG A 186 -1.13 11.49 -23.84
C ARG A 186 -1.64 10.46 -22.86
N ARG A 187 -2.13 10.92 -21.70
CA ARG A 187 -2.68 10.05 -20.65
C ARG A 187 -4.19 10.03 -20.70
N GLU A 188 -4.75 8.84 -20.69
CA GLU A 188 -6.16 8.60 -20.48
C GLU A 188 -6.36 7.67 -19.29
N SER A 189 -7.44 7.87 -18.53
CA SER A 189 -7.74 7.08 -17.34
C SER A 189 -8.93 6.16 -17.59
N LEU A 190 -8.81 4.93 -17.08
CA LEU A 190 -9.89 3.94 -17.05
C LEU A 190 -10.13 3.50 -15.59
N PRO A 191 -11.38 3.14 -15.23
CA PRO A 191 -11.78 3.02 -13.83
C PRO A 191 -11.16 1.83 -13.08
N SER A 192 -10.54 0.87 -13.78
CA SER A 192 -9.92 -0.29 -13.15
C SER A 192 -8.85 -0.92 -14.03
N ASP A 193 -7.93 -1.64 -13.40
CA ASP A 193 -6.87 -2.38 -14.10
C ASP A 193 -7.44 -3.41 -15.09
N LYS A 194 -8.56 -4.06 -14.74
CA LYS A 194 -9.28 -4.94 -15.69
C LYS A 194 -9.67 -4.22 -16.96
N LYS A 195 -10.26 -3.02 -16.86
CA LYS A 195 -10.63 -2.20 -18.01
C LYS A 195 -9.44 -1.73 -18.82
N ILE A 196 -8.32 -1.47 -18.15
CA ILE A 196 -7.06 -1.15 -18.83
C ILE A 196 -6.58 -2.34 -19.65
N VAL A 197 -6.56 -3.56 -19.07
CA VAL A 197 -6.15 -4.77 -19.80
C VAL A 197 -7.05 -5.04 -21.01
N GLU A 198 -8.37 -4.97 -20.84
CA GLU A 198 -9.34 -5.14 -21.94
C GLU A 198 -9.08 -4.15 -23.08
N TYR A 199 -8.90 -2.87 -22.74
CA TYR A 199 -8.62 -1.82 -23.72
C TYR A 199 -7.28 -2.04 -24.46
N ILE A 200 -6.22 -2.35 -23.71
CA ILE A 200 -4.88 -2.56 -24.28
C ILE A 200 -4.83 -3.77 -25.21
N ALA A 201 -5.60 -4.83 -24.95
CA ALA A 201 -5.64 -6.02 -25.79
C ALA A 201 -6.02 -5.68 -27.24
N GLU A 202 -6.87 -4.67 -27.44
CA GLU A 202 -7.40 -4.25 -28.74
C GLU A 202 -6.61 -3.09 -29.39
N HIS A 203 -5.69 -2.44 -28.65
CA HIS A 203 -5.00 -1.23 -29.11
C HIS A 203 -3.47 -1.39 -29.14
N PRO A 204 -2.85 -1.81 -30.25
CA PRO A 204 -1.43 -2.17 -30.32
C PRO A 204 -0.45 -1.01 -30.11
N ASN A 205 -0.89 0.23 -30.31
CA ASN A 205 -0.06 1.44 -30.21
C ASN A 205 -0.22 2.17 -28.87
N VAL A 206 -0.73 1.47 -27.87
CA VAL A 206 -1.04 2.04 -26.55
C VAL A 206 -0.38 1.20 -25.46
N ILE A 207 0.27 1.86 -24.51
CA ILE A 207 0.82 1.21 -23.32
C ILE A 207 -0.17 1.37 -22.16
N GLY A 208 -0.37 0.30 -21.37
CA GLY A 208 -1.08 0.35 -20.10
C GLY A 208 -0.13 0.23 -18.92
N VAL A 209 -0.47 0.89 -17.82
CA VAL A 209 0.18 0.68 -16.51
C VAL A 209 -0.88 0.19 -15.54
N ILE A 210 -0.60 -0.93 -14.90
CA ILE A 210 -1.47 -1.59 -13.93
C ILE A 210 -0.68 -2.00 -12.69
N SER A 211 -1.39 -2.35 -11.62
CA SER A 211 -0.79 -2.91 -10.42
C SER A 211 -0.36 -4.37 -10.65
N LEU A 212 0.73 -4.78 -10.00
CA LEU A 212 1.29 -6.14 -10.17
C LEU A 212 0.30 -7.23 -9.74
N ASN A 213 -0.42 -7.04 -8.66
CA ASN A 213 -1.36 -8.05 -8.14
C ASN A 213 -2.51 -8.38 -9.11
N THR A 214 -2.81 -7.50 -10.07
CA THR A 214 -3.83 -7.73 -11.10
C THR A 214 -3.47 -8.90 -12.02
N VAL A 215 -2.18 -9.17 -12.24
CA VAL A 215 -1.70 -10.18 -13.20
C VAL A 215 -0.69 -11.17 -12.63
N ALA A 216 -0.38 -11.09 -11.34
CA ALA A 216 0.69 -11.89 -10.76
C ALA A 216 0.23 -13.19 -10.09
N ASP A 217 -1.02 -13.28 -9.62
CA ASP A 217 -1.52 -14.50 -8.96
C ASP A 217 -1.87 -15.57 -10.00
N LYS A 218 -0.99 -16.56 -10.12
CA LYS A 218 -1.15 -17.68 -11.07
C LYS A 218 -2.27 -18.64 -10.70
N ARG A 219 -2.88 -18.52 -9.53
CA ARG A 219 -3.96 -19.38 -9.05
C ARG A 219 -5.32 -18.72 -9.15
N ASP A 220 -5.33 -17.38 -9.30
CA ASP A 220 -6.55 -16.66 -9.56
C ASP A 220 -6.90 -16.74 -11.06
N SER A 221 -8.07 -17.28 -11.35
CA SER A 221 -8.54 -17.47 -12.73
C SER A 221 -8.66 -16.16 -13.50
N LEU A 222 -9.07 -15.07 -12.83
CA LEU A 222 -9.19 -13.74 -13.43
C LEU A 222 -7.80 -13.19 -13.76
N SER A 223 -6.87 -13.23 -12.83
CA SER A 223 -5.48 -12.78 -13.04
C SER A 223 -4.82 -13.52 -14.21
N VAL A 224 -4.99 -14.83 -14.27
CA VAL A 224 -4.49 -15.66 -15.40
C VAL A 224 -5.17 -15.30 -16.71
N ALA A 225 -6.49 -15.07 -16.71
CA ALA A 225 -7.21 -14.65 -17.92
C ALA A 225 -6.73 -13.29 -18.41
N LEU A 226 -6.61 -12.30 -17.54
CA LEU A 226 -6.12 -10.97 -17.87
C LEU A 226 -4.68 -10.99 -18.39
N GLN A 227 -3.79 -11.76 -17.76
CA GLN A 227 -2.41 -11.92 -18.23
C GLN A 227 -2.35 -12.54 -19.65
N ARG A 228 -3.28 -13.42 -19.99
CA ARG A 228 -3.35 -14.02 -21.32
C ARG A 228 -3.82 -13.06 -22.40
N MET A 229 -4.47 -11.97 -22.08
CA MET A 229 -4.98 -10.99 -23.07
C MET A 229 -3.87 -10.08 -23.59
N VAL A 230 -2.88 -9.77 -22.79
CA VAL A 230 -1.83 -8.78 -23.06
C VAL A 230 -0.43 -9.37 -22.94
N ARG A 231 0.58 -8.61 -23.33
CA ARG A 231 1.99 -8.91 -23.07
C ARG A 231 2.52 -7.96 -22.01
N ILE A 232 3.14 -8.51 -20.96
CA ILE A 232 3.87 -7.75 -19.96
C ILE A 232 5.23 -7.37 -20.55
N LEU A 233 5.60 -6.10 -20.46
CA LEU A 233 6.85 -5.58 -20.98
C LEU A 233 7.95 -5.64 -19.91
N PRO A 234 9.12 -6.21 -20.22
CA PRO A 234 10.27 -6.08 -19.36
C PRO A 234 10.83 -4.66 -19.41
N VAL A 235 11.36 -4.19 -18.27
CA VAL A 235 11.93 -2.85 -18.11
C VAL A 235 13.43 -2.94 -17.89
N GLU A 236 14.17 -2.05 -18.55
CA GLU A 236 15.61 -1.95 -18.43
C GLU A 236 16.02 -1.42 -17.05
N ASN A 237 16.92 -2.12 -16.38
CA ASN A 237 17.53 -1.68 -15.13
C ASN A 237 18.78 -0.79 -15.35
N LYS A 238 19.39 -0.33 -14.26
CA LYS A 238 20.60 0.51 -14.31
C LYS A 238 21.82 -0.16 -14.96
N LYS A 239 21.80 -1.49 -15.12
CA LYS A 239 22.88 -2.28 -15.75
C LYS A 239 22.64 -2.58 -17.24
N GLY A 240 21.56 -2.05 -17.83
CA GLY A 240 21.19 -2.32 -19.23
C GLY A 240 20.47 -3.68 -19.41
N GLN A 241 20.04 -4.33 -18.35
CA GLN A 241 19.36 -5.63 -18.40
C GLN A 241 17.85 -5.45 -18.30
N TYR A 242 17.10 -6.24 -19.05
CA TYR A 242 15.64 -6.19 -19.09
C TYR A 242 15.03 -7.24 -18.17
N HIS A 243 14.17 -6.80 -17.26
CA HIS A 243 13.53 -7.65 -16.27
C HIS A 243 12.01 -7.47 -16.26
N LEU A 244 11.30 -8.57 -16.03
CA LEU A 244 9.86 -8.58 -15.79
C LEU A 244 9.57 -8.36 -14.29
N PRO A 245 8.40 -7.82 -13.92
CA PRO A 245 8.05 -7.55 -12.52
C PRO A 245 7.62 -8.83 -11.77
N PHE A 246 8.35 -9.93 -11.97
CA PHE A 246 8.07 -11.17 -11.27
C PHE A 246 8.72 -11.20 -9.89
N GLN A 247 8.11 -11.91 -8.96
CA GLN A 247 8.50 -11.97 -7.56
C GLN A 247 10.00 -12.26 -7.35
N SER A 248 10.60 -13.17 -8.12
CA SER A 248 12.04 -13.50 -8.04
C SER A 248 12.92 -12.30 -8.41
N GLN A 249 12.56 -11.58 -9.47
CA GLN A 249 13.32 -10.43 -9.99
C GLN A 249 13.13 -9.18 -9.12
N LEU A 250 11.94 -8.99 -8.55
CA LEU A 250 11.68 -7.96 -7.55
C LEU A 250 12.48 -8.22 -6.28
N ARG A 251 12.48 -9.47 -5.78
CA ARG A 251 13.22 -9.89 -4.59
C ARG A 251 14.73 -9.71 -4.76
N ALA A 252 15.25 -10.01 -5.95
CA ALA A 252 16.64 -9.78 -6.33
C ALA A 252 16.96 -8.31 -6.66
N LYS A 253 15.98 -7.40 -6.56
CA LYS A 253 16.09 -5.97 -6.93
C LYS A 253 16.58 -5.76 -8.36
N GLN A 254 16.27 -6.69 -9.26
CA GLN A 254 16.61 -6.61 -10.67
C GLN A 254 15.62 -5.77 -11.47
N TYR A 255 14.32 -5.87 -11.16
CA TYR A 255 13.31 -4.97 -11.71
C TYR A 255 13.48 -3.58 -11.11
N PRO A 256 13.51 -2.52 -11.94
CA PRO A 256 14.01 -1.22 -11.46
C PRO A 256 13.03 -0.39 -10.64
N ILE A 257 11.73 -0.65 -10.76
CA ILE A 257 10.68 0.17 -10.14
C ILE A 257 9.95 -0.67 -9.10
N ILE A 258 10.33 -0.51 -7.84
CA ILE A 258 9.74 -1.25 -6.71
C ILE A 258 9.04 -0.25 -5.80
N GLN A 259 7.79 -0.55 -5.43
CA GLN A 259 6.96 0.25 -4.55
C GLN A 259 6.81 -0.46 -3.20
N PRO A 260 7.01 0.23 -2.07
CA PRO A 260 6.68 -0.32 -0.76
C PRO A 260 5.16 -0.35 -0.59
N ILE A 261 4.66 -1.33 0.13
CA ILE A 261 3.31 -1.33 0.70
C ILE A 261 3.46 -1.04 2.19
N LYS A 262 2.84 0.05 2.64
CA LYS A 262 2.92 0.54 4.01
C LYS A 262 1.52 0.72 4.58
N SER A 263 1.38 0.43 5.88
CA SER A 263 0.19 0.83 6.63
C SER A 263 0.53 2.01 7.53
N TYR A 264 -0.43 2.92 7.69
CA TYR A 264 -0.37 4.08 8.57
C TYR A 264 -1.62 4.12 9.42
N GLU A 265 -1.44 4.27 10.72
CA GLU A 265 -2.52 4.47 11.69
C GLU A 265 -2.17 5.61 12.64
N THR A 266 -3.21 6.27 13.16
CA THR A 266 -3.08 7.39 14.10
C THR A 266 -3.78 7.10 15.44
N GLN A 267 -4.19 5.86 15.68
CA GLN A 267 -4.83 5.46 16.94
C GLN A 267 -3.84 5.39 18.08
N GLY A 268 -4.13 6.08 19.19
CA GLY A 268 -3.31 6.04 20.42
C GLY A 268 -3.49 4.77 21.26
N TYR A 269 -4.32 3.81 20.82
CA TYR A 269 -4.67 2.58 21.55
C TYR A 269 -4.63 1.34 20.65
N SER A 270 -4.69 0.16 21.22
CA SER A 270 -4.70 -1.11 20.50
C SER A 270 -6.14 -1.47 20.08
N GLY A 271 -6.64 -0.84 19.02
CA GLY A 271 -7.94 -1.10 18.42
C GLY A 271 -7.90 -2.11 17.26
N LEU A 272 -9.01 -2.23 16.55
CA LEU A 272 -9.19 -3.19 15.46
C LEU A 272 -8.29 -2.93 14.25
N VAL A 273 -7.95 -1.66 13.96
CA VAL A 273 -6.97 -1.34 12.90
C VAL A 273 -5.64 -2.01 13.19
N LYS A 274 -5.12 -1.86 14.42
CA LYS A 274 -3.87 -2.50 14.84
C LYS A 274 -3.96 -4.02 14.77
N GLY A 275 -5.10 -4.59 15.18
CA GLY A 275 -5.38 -6.02 15.07
C GLY A 275 -5.31 -6.51 13.61
N PHE A 276 -5.91 -5.78 12.69
CA PHE A 276 -5.85 -6.09 11.26
C PHE A 276 -4.43 -5.97 10.70
N VAL A 277 -3.69 -4.91 11.04
CA VAL A 277 -2.28 -4.73 10.63
C VAL A 277 -1.40 -5.87 11.16
N ILE A 278 -1.58 -6.29 12.42
CA ILE A 278 -0.88 -7.44 13.00
C ILE A 278 -1.21 -8.73 12.22
N TYR A 279 -2.49 -8.95 11.90
CA TYR A 279 -2.90 -10.10 11.08
C TYR A 279 -2.24 -10.08 9.69
N VAL A 280 -2.26 -8.95 8.99
CA VAL A 280 -1.62 -8.80 7.67
C VAL A 280 -0.12 -9.08 7.74
N ASN A 281 0.55 -8.72 8.83
CA ASN A 281 1.97 -9.01 9.08
C ASN A 281 2.24 -10.40 9.69
N SER A 282 1.21 -11.15 10.04
CA SER A 282 1.33 -12.53 10.51
C SER A 282 1.77 -13.47 9.38
N GLN A 283 2.16 -14.68 9.73
CA GLN A 283 2.49 -15.71 8.75
C GLN A 283 1.37 -15.94 7.72
N SER A 284 0.10 -15.92 8.15
CA SER A 284 -1.06 -16.11 7.27
C SER A 284 -1.24 -14.95 6.31
N GLY A 285 -1.21 -13.71 6.78
CA GLY A 285 -1.33 -12.51 5.96
C GLY A 285 -0.18 -12.36 4.96
N GLN A 286 1.05 -12.60 5.42
CA GLN A 286 2.25 -12.55 4.57
C GLN A 286 2.29 -13.70 3.53
N ALA A 287 1.77 -14.88 3.87
CA ALA A 287 1.62 -15.97 2.92
C ALA A 287 0.63 -15.65 1.79
N LEU A 288 -0.46 -14.92 2.10
CA LEU A 288 -1.38 -14.43 1.06
C LEU A 288 -0.68 -13.42 0.14
N LEU A 289 0.05 -12.46 0.70
CA LEU A 289 0.83 -11.49 -0.06
C LEU A 289 1.80 -12.19 -1.03
N GLN A 290 2.54 -13.19 -0.51
CA GLN A 290 3.46 -13.99 -1.33
C GLN A 290 2.73 -14.75 -2.43
N LYS A 291 1.58 -15.31 -2.12
CA LYS A 291 0.76 -16.07 -3.08
C LYS A 291 0.20 -15.18 -4.18
N SER A 292 -0.09 -13.92 -3.91
CA SER A 292 -0.51 -12.92 -4.91
C SER A 292 0.64 -12.40 -5.79
N GLY A 293 1.85 -12.99 -5.68
CA GLY A 293 3.01 -12.61 -6.49
C GLY A 293 3.77 -11.39 -5.98
N LEU A 294 3.36 -10.82 -4.86
CA LEU A 294 3.99 -9.66 -4.20
C LEU A 294 5.12 -10.12 -3.26
N ILE A 295 5.92 -9.18 -2.78
CA ILE A 295 7.01 -9.49 -1.84
C ILE A 295 6.58 -9.17 -0.42
N PRO A 296 6.50 -10.15 0.48
CA PRO A 296 6.26 -9.92 1.90
C PRO A 296 7.39 -9.13 2.55
N ALA A 297 7.07 -8.22 3.50
CA ALA A 297 8.06 -7.54 4.32
C ALA A 297 8.78 -8.52 5.25
N ASN A 298 8.03 -9.48 5.82
CA ASN A 298 8.51 -10.48 6.76
C ASN A 298 8.56 -11.86 6.08
N TYR A 299 9.52 -12.04 5.18
CA TYR A 299 9.70 -13.33 4.52
C TYR A 299 10.51 -14.29 5.39
N GLN A 300 9.83 -15.29 5.94
CA GLN A 300 10.49 -16.48 6.49
C GLN A 300 10.51 -17.57 5.40
N GLY A 301 11.64 -17.68 4.70
CA GLY A 301 11.88 -18.81 3.79
C GLY A 301 11.79 -20.11 4.58
N ARG A 302 10.98 -21.08 4.11
CA ARG A 302 11.04 -22.45 4.65
C ARG A 302 12.46 -22.98 4.40
N LYS A 303 13.24 -23.16 5.46
CA LYS A 303 14.42 -24.02 5.41
C LYS A 303 13.92 -25.47 5.41
N ILE A 304 13.96 -26.13 4.26
CA ILE A 304 13.75 -27.58 4.19
C ILE A 304 15.11 -28.18 4.48
N GLN A 305 15.28 -28.75 5.66
CA GLN A 305 16.43 -29.59 6.00
C GLN A 305 16.04 -31.00 5.51
N ILE A 306 16.70 -31.46 4.46
CA ILE A 306 16.57 -32.83 3.98
C ILE A 306 17.66 -33.61 4.73
N ASP A 307 17.28 -34.36 5.73
CA ASP A 307 18.16 -35.34 6.33
C ASP A 307 18.24 -36.55 5.35
N LEU A 308 19.32 -36.61 4.59
CA LEU A 308 19.67 -37.78 3.79
C LEU A 308 20.28 -38.82 4.74
N ASN A 309 19.44 -39.74 5.26
CA ASN A 309 19.90 -40.96 5.89
C ASN A 309 20.35 -41.98 4.85
#